data_8f9c77b452c25c119e17b5d8dd43bb96
#
_entry.id   8f9c77b452c25c119e17b5d8dd43bb96
#
_cell.length_a   1.000
_cell.length_b   1.000
_cell.length_c   1.000
_cell.angle_alpha   90.00
_cell.angle_beta   90.00
_cell.angle_gamma   90.00
#
_symmetry.space_group_name_H-M   'P 1'
#
loop_
_entity.id
_entity.type
_entity.pdbx_description
1 polymer ?
#
loop_
_entity_poly.entity_id
_entity_poly.type
_entity_poly.pdbx_seq_one_letter_code
_entity_poly.pdbx_strand_id
1 'polypeptide(L)'
;HDHRSGFNSTILKGTLRNILYKIDGEDPESKYRLEYGECKEGSERVIVQDNVVFKETCRFDNIEGTSYYMDHDVLHKIELMTPSVITHMVRDELVKQAPNFIIDTSKPFKCAFSEPKTDKECWEIIEYTINLSN
;
A
#
# COMPACT_ATOMS: atom_id res chain seq x y z
N HIS A 1 -4.56 1.91 2.95
CA HIS A 1 -4.65 2.87 1.83
C HIS A 1 -5.16 2.18 0.57
N ASP A 2 -5.61 3.00 -0.39
CA ASP A 2 -5.84 2.60 -1.76
C ASP A 2 -4.79 3.22 -2.71
N HIS A 3 -4.98 3.20 -4.01
CA HIS A 3 -3.99 3.62 -4.99
C HIS A 3 -4.53 4.64 -6.00
N ARG A 4 -3.62 5.33 -6.71
CA ARG A 4 -3.97 6.27 -7.79
C ARG A 4 -4.34 5.56 -9.09
N SER A 5 -3.91 4.31 -9.24
CA SER A 5 -4.16 3.43 -10.39
C SER A 5 -4.25 1.99 -9.93
N GLY A 6 -4.91 1.15 -10.69
CA GLY A 6 -4.78 -0.29 -10.56
C GLY A 6 -3.35 -0.75 -10.89
N PHE A 7 -2.99 -1.95 -10.47
CA PHE A 7 -1.69 -2.52 -10.78
C PHE A 7 -1.69 -4.04 -10.73
N ASN A 8 -0.83 -4.64 -11.54
CA ASN A 8 -0.42 -6.02 -11.41
C ASN A 8 0.88 -6.10 -10.63
N SER A 9 0.97 -6.99 -9.66
CA SER A 9 2.19 -7.23 -8.88
C SER A 9 2.55 -8.71 -8.93
N THR A 10 3.80 -9.00 -9.29
CA THR A 10 4.37 -10.36 -9.30
C THR A 10 5.37 -10.46 -8.16
N ILE A 11 5.27 -11.50 -7.35
CA ILE A 11 6.22 -11.78 -6.27
C ILE A 11 7.44 -12.47 -6.87
N LEU A 12 8.55 -11.76 -6.90
CA LEU A 12 9.83 -12.30 -7.39
C LEU A 12 10.58 -13.07 -6.30
N LYS A 13 10.35 -12.70 -5.02
CA LYS A 13 10.94 -13.37 -3.87
C LYS A 13 10.10 -13.16 -2.63
N GLY A 14 10.03 -14.21 -1.78
CA GLY A 14 9.38 -14.17 -0.47
C GLY A 14 7.87 -14.35 -0.53
N THR A 15 7.22 -13.94 0.54
CA THR A 15 5.76 -14.04 0.70
C THR A 15 5.19 -12.75 1.25
N LEU A 16 4.17 -12.23 0.61
CA LEU A 16 3.47 -11.00 0.95
C LEU A 16 2.00 -11.32 1.23
N ARG A 17 1.48 -10.87 2.36
CA ARG A 17 0.05 -10.94 2.68
C ARG A 17 -0.63 -9.65 2.32
N ASN A 18 -1.72 -9.73 1.58
CA ASN A 18 -2.68 -8.65 1.39
C ASN A 18 -3.87 -8.84 2.33
N ILE A 19 -4.28 -7.75 2.97
CA ILE A 19 -5.48 -7.69 3.81
C ILE A 19 -6.35 -6.58 3.24
N LEU A 20 -7.53 -6.93 2.75
CA LEU A 20 -8.47 -6.00 2.12
C LEU A 20 -9.50 -5.53 3.13
N TYR A 21 -9.88 -4.27 3.01
CA TYR A 21 -10.83 -3.63 3.91
C TYR A 21 -11.93 -2.92 3.13
N LYS A 22 -13.08 -2.77 3.78
CA LYS A 22 -14.11 -1.85 3.34
C LYS A 22 -14.56 -0.95 4.49
N ILE A 23 -14.99 0.25 4.19
CA ILE A 23 -15.68 1.12 5.13
C ILE A 23 -17.04 0.48 5.46
N ASP A 24 -17.38 0.42 6.73
CA ASP A 24 -18.59 -0.24 7.26
C ASP A 24 -19.43 0.71 8.13
N GLY A 25 -19.33 2.00 7.88
CA GLY A 25 -20.09 3.04 8.55
C GLY A 25 -19.27 3.99 9.41
N GLU A 26 -19.93 4.62 10.35
CA GLU A 26 -19.36 5.58 11.29
C GLU A 26 -19.70 5.18 12.72
N ASP A 27 -18.80 5.46 13.67
CA ASP A 27 -18.99 5.31 15.09
C ASP A 27 -18.30 6.49 15.80
N PRO A 28 -19.01 7.32 16.60
CA PRO A 28 -18.41 8.44 17.32
C PRO A 28 -17.22 8.06 18.21
N GLU A 29 -17.16 6.82 18.67
CA GLU A 29 -16.03 6.29 19.47
C GLU A 29 -14.84 5.83 18.61
N SER A 30 -14.98 5.80 17.27
CA SER A 30 -13.92 5.41 16.40
C SER A 30 -12.84 6.49 16.35
N LYS A 31 -11.59 6.04 16.48
CA LYS A 31 -10.39 6.88 16.33
C LYS A 31 -9.83 6.91 14.90
N TYR A 32 -10.55 6.36 13.95
CA TYR A 32 -10.10 6.29 12.57
C TYR A 32 -10.77 7.34 11.69
N ARG A 33 -10.01 7.83 10.73
CA ARG A 33 -10.42 8.84 9.77
C ARG A 33 -10.02 8.42 8.37
N LEU A 34 -10.87 8.68 7.39
CA LEU A 34 -10.54 8.54 5.97
C LEU A 34 -10.05 9.89 5.44
N GLU A 35 -8.82 9.93 4.94
CA GLU A 35 -8.21 11.12 4.35
C GLU A 35 -7.81 10.85 2.89
N TYR A 36 -7.93 11.87 2.05
CA TYR A 36 -7.48 11.88 0.66
C TYR A 36 -6.30 12.84 0.52
N GLY A 37 -5.22 12.40 -0.11
CA GLY A 37 -4.06 13.26 -0.34
C GLY A 37 -2.78 12.47 -0.62
N GLU A 38 -1.70 13.18 -0.81
CA GLU A 38 -0.39 12.57 -1.05
C GLU A 38 0.26 12.11 0.27
N CYS A 39 0.98 10.99 0.20
CA CYS A 39 1.83 10.52 1.28
C CYS A 39 3.20 11.21 1.18
N LYS A 40 3.20 12.52 1.44
CA LYS A 40 4.42 13.34 1.46
C LYS A 40 4.40 14.22 2.69
N GLU A 41 5.53 14.37 3.35
CA GLU A 41 5.66 15.25 4.50
C GLU A 41 5.35 16.71 4.08
N GLY A 42 4.49 17.38 4.86
CA GLY A 42 4.05 18.74 4.57
C GLY A 42 2.93 18.85 3.53
N SER A 43 2.48 17.75 2.93
CA SER A 43 1.31 17.79 2.04
C SER A 43 0.02 17.91 2.85
N GLU A 44 -0.88 18.77 2.36
CA GLU A 44 -2.24 18.84 2.90
C GLU A 44 -3.05 17.62 2.45
N ARG A 45 -3.79 17.05 3.40
CA ARG A 45 -4.76 15.99 3.14
C ARG A 45 -6.15 16.48 3.49
N VAL A 46 -7.11 16.07 2.67
CA VAL A 46 -8.52 16.40 2.88
C VAL A 46 -9.20 15.30 3.66
N ILE A 47 -9.90 15.66 4.72
CA ILE A 47 -10.73 14.71 5.46
C ILE A 47 -11.94 14.37 4.57
N VAL A 48 -12.07 13.10 4.22
CA VAL A 48 -13.20 12.57 3.48
C VAL A 48 -14.31 12.18 4.44
N GLN A 49 -13.96 11.51 5.55
CA GLN A 49 -14.88 11.02 6.54
C GLN A 49 -14.20 10.86 7.89
N ASP A 50 -14.79 11.39 8.96
CA ASP A 50 -14.35 11.17 10.34
C ASP A 50 -15.02 9.92 10.94
N ASN A 51 -14.44 9.42 12.02
CA ASN A 51 -14.98 8.35 12.83
C ASN A 51 -15.37 7.10 12.04
N VAL A 52 -14.57 6.77 11.01
CA VAL A 52 -14.88 5.62 10.16
C VAL A 52 -14.73 4.30 10.90
N VAL A 53 -15.67 3.41 10.67
CA VAL A 53 -15.56 2.00 11.00
C VAL A 53 -15.22 1.25 9.72
N PHE A 54 -14.24 0.36 9.78
CA PHE A 54 -13.87 -0.47 8.65
C PHE A 54 -13.67 -1.91 9.09
N LYS A 55 -13.89 -2.83 8.17
CA LYS A 55 -13.72 -4.25 8.44
C LYS A 55 -12.90 -4.93 7.36
N GLU A 56 -12.18 -5.96 7.78
CA GLU A 56 -11.51 -6.87 6.88
C GLU A 56 -12.53 -7.64 6.05
N THR A 57 -12.33 -7.70 4.75
CA THR A 57 -13.20 -8.43 3.82
C THR A 57 -12.53 -9.66 3.24
N CYS A 58 -11.21 -9.61 3.09
CA CYS A 58 -10.44 -10.70 2.51
C CYS A 58 -8.99 -10.63 3.00
N ARG A 59 -8.37 -11.80 3.10
CA ARG A 59 -6.94 -11.94 3.41
C ARG A 59 -6.37 -13.06 2.55
N PHE A 60 -5.24 -12.80 1.88
CA PHE A 60 -4.59 -13.81 1.07
C PHE A 60 -3.08 -13.61 1.00
N ASP A 61 -2.35 -14.72 0.91
CA ASP A 61 -0.91 -14.73 0.79
C ASP A 61 -0.50 -14.91 -0.67
N ASN A 62 0.41 -14.07 -1.12
CA ASN A 62 1.04 -14.16 -2.42
C ASN A 62 2.46 -14.69 -2.21
N ILE A 63 2.72 -15.88 -2.72
CA ILE A 63 4.01 -16.53 -2.63
C ILE A 63 4.86 -16.25 -3.87
N GLU A 64 6.14 -16.53 -3.78
CA GLU A 64 7.08 -16.42 -4.90
C GLU A 64 6.55 -17.09 -6.18
N GLY A 65 6.69 -16.41 -7.31
CA GLY A 65 6.20 -16.84 -8.62
C GLY A 65 4.73 -16.54 -8.89
N THR A 66 3.97 -16.05 -7.92
CA THR A 66 2.55 -15.69 -8.12
C THR A 66 2.38 -14.21 -8.46
N SER A 67 1.26 -13.91 -9.13
CA SER A 67 0.86 -12.54 -9.44
C SER A 67 -0.55 -12.27 -8.92
N TYR A 68 -0.83 -11.01 -8.60
CA TYR A 68 -2.16 -10.54 -8.26
C TYR A 68 -2.43 -9.17 -8.88
N TYR A 69 -3.69 -8.88 -9.10
CA TYR A 69 -4.17 -7.56 -9.49
C TYR A 69 -4.80 -6.86 -8.28
N MET A 70 -4.53 -5.56 -8.14
CA MET A 70 -5.17 -4.71 -7.15
C MET A 70 -5.81 -3.52 -7.86
N ASP A 71 -7.12 -3.36 -7.68
CA ASP A 71 -7.80 -2.20 -8.25
C ASP A 71 -7.49 -0.93 -7.43
N HIS A 72 -7.64 0.22 -8.09
CA HIS A 72 -7.26 1.52 -7.52
C HIS A 72 -8.08 1.98 -6.31
N ASP A 73 -9.29 1.46 -6.14
CA ASP A 73 -10.22 1.82 -5.05
C ASP A 73 -10.24 0.82 -3.90
N VAL A 74 -9.43 -0.24 -3.97
CA VAL A 74 -9.36 -1.25 -2.93
C VAL A 74 -8.49 -0.77 -1.77
N LEU A 75 -9.12 -0.54 -0.63
CA LEU A 75 -8.42 -0.26 0.62
C LEU A 75 -7.71 -1.52 1.10
N HIS A 76 -6.40 -1.46 1.23
CA HIS A 76 -5.62 -2.60 1.68
C HIS A 76 -4.42 -2.22 2.57
N LYS A 77 -3.91 -3.22 3.24
CA LYS A 77 -2.65 -3.24 3.98
C LYS A 77 -1.84 -4.44 3.53
N ILE A 78 -0.53 -4.30 3.50
CA ILE A 78 0.38 -5.42 3.28
C ILE A 78 1.12 -5.79 4.57
N GLU A 79 1.40 -7.08 4.72
CA GLU A 79 2.25 -7.64 5.76
C GLU A 79 3.32 -8.52 5.11
N LEU A 80 4.57 -8.36 5.53
CA LEU A 80 5.66 -9.21 5.07
C LEU A 80 5.63 -10.51 5.89
N MET A 81 5.47 -11.63 5.22
CA MET A 81 5.43 -12.97 5.83
C MET A 81 6.81 -13.62 5.86
N THR A 82 7.77 -13.05 5.12
CA THR A 82 9.18 -13.43 5.10
C THR A 82 10.04 -12.21 5.41
N PRO A 83 11.31 -12.37 5.84
CA PRO A 83 12.19 -11.26 6.19
C PRO A 83 12.42 -10.25 5.06
N SER A 84 12.31 -10.68 3.81
CA SER A 84 12.37 -9.82 2.64
C SER A 84 11.36 -10.26 1.59
N VAL A 85 10.79 -9.27 0.89
CA VAL A 85 9.90 -9.50 -0.24
C VAL A 85 10.32 -8.59 -1.38
N ILE A 86 10.42 -9.16 -2.58
CA ILE A 86 10.70 -8.43 -3.80
C ILE A 86 9.53 -8.60 -4.74
N THR A 87 8.99 -7.48 -5.23
CA THR A 87 7.87 -7.47 -6.15
C THR A 87 8.22 -6.69 -7.42
N HIS A 88 7.72 -7.17 -8.55
CA HIS A 88 7.67 -6.42 -9.80
C HIS A 88 6.24 -5.92 -10.01
N MET A 89 6.08 -4.60 -10.09
CA MET A 89 4.77 -3.96 -10.21
C MET A 89 4.65 -3.25 -11.55
N VAL A 90 3.56 -3.54 -12.26
CA VAL A 90 3.15 -2.83 -13.48
C VAL A 90 1.85 -2.09 -13.16
N ARG A 91 1.88 -0.77 -13.33
CA ARG A 91 0.74 0.11 -13.04
C ARG A 91 -0.08 0.34 -14.30
N ASP A 92 -1.39 0.45 -14.09
CA ASP A 92 -2.33 0.95 -15.10
C ASP A 92 -2.24 2.47 -15.22
N GLU A 93 -3.02 3.05 -16.11
CA GLU A 93 -3.19 4.49 -16.21
C GLU A 93 -3.73 5.10 -14.91
N LEU A 94 -3.35 6.37 -14.66
CA LEU A 94 -3.81 7.09 -13.47
C LEU A 94 -5.31 7.38 -13.57
N VAL A 95 -6.05 6.96 -12.54
CA VAL A 95 -7.50 7.19 -12.45
C VAL A 95 -7.81 8.38 -11.54
N LYS A 96 -6.99 8.63 -10.51
CA LYS A 96 -7.17 9.71 -9.55
C LYS A 96 -5.85 10.35 -9.15
N GLN A 97 -5.92 11.59 -8.64
CA GLN A 97 -4.73 12.40 -8.33
C GLN A 97 -3.97 11.91 -7.08
N ALA A 98 -4.69 11.39 -6.09
CA ALA A 98 -4.10 10.94 -4.85
C ALA A 98 -4.85 9.72 -4.28
N PRO A 99 -4.21 8.91 -3.43
CA PRO A 99 -4.86 7.82 -2.73
C PRO A 99 -5.67 8.27 -1.52
N ASN A 100 -6.52 7.39 -1.02
CA ASN A 100 -7.16 7.49 0.29
C ASN A 100 -6.37 6.69 1.34
N PHE A 101 -6.39 7.18 2.58
CA PHE A 101 -5.76 6.54 3.73
C PHE A 101 -6.74 6.44 4.88
N ILE A 102 -6.76 5.30 5.58
CA ILE A 102 -7.38 5.21 6.90
C ILE A 102 -6.29 5.52 7.91
N ILE A 103 -6.50 6.58 8.68
CA ILE A 103 -5.55 7.13 9.64
C ILE A 103 -6.04 6.86 11.06
N ASP A 104 -5.19 6.34 11.93
CA ASP A 104 -5.40 6.30 13.38
C ASP A 104 -5.07 7.68 13.96
N THR A 105 -6.09 8.47 14.31
CA THR A 105 -5.92 9.85 14.81
C THR A 105 -5.29 9.93 16.19
N SER A 106 -5.18 8.80 16.91
CA SER A 106 -4.48 8.72 18.21
C SER A 106 -2.96 8.63 18.07
N LYS A 107 -2.43 8.53 16.84
CA LYS A 107 -1.01 8.38 16.55
C LYS A 107 -0.54 9.41 15.52
N PRO A 108 0.72 9.87 15.59
CA PRO A 108 1.26 10.70 14.53
C PRO A 108 1.30 9.90 13.22
N PHE A 109 0.78 10.50 12.16
CA PHE A 109 0.88 9.91 10.82
C PHE A 109 2.34 9.92 10.36
N LYS A 110 2.82 8.78 9.91
CA LYS A 110 4.13 8.65 9.29
C LYS A 110 3.96 8.10 7.88
N CYS A 111 4.46 8.82 6.92
CA CYS A 111 4.55 8.32 5.56
C CYS A 111 5.63 7.25 5.48
N ALA A 112 5.27 6.08 4.94
CA ALA A 112 6.18 4.95 4.80
C ALA A 112 7.06 5.02 3.54
N PHE A 113 6.91 6.05 2.72
CA PHE A 113 7.73 6.17 1.51
C PHE A 113 9.15 6.59 1.87
N SER A 114 10.11 5.82 1.44
CA SER A 114 11.52 6.19 1.44
C SER A 114 11.76 7.33 0.45
N GLU A 115 12.81 8.09 0.68
CA GLU A 115 13.28 9.08 -0.27
C GLU A 115 13.57 8.44 -1.65
N PRO A 116 13.40 9.20 -2.74
CA PRO A 116 13.77 8.73 -4.06
C PRO A 116 15.22 8.25 -4.06
N LYS A 117 15.44 7.07 -4.64
CA LYS A 117 16.78 6.52 -4.77
C LYS A 117 17.48 7.08 -5.99
N THR A 118 18.79 7.22 -5.91
CA THR A 118 19.64 7.54 -7.06
C THR A 118 19.66 6.38 -8.05
N ASP A 119 19.99 6.64 -9.30
CA ASP A 119 20.13 5.61 -10.32
C ASP A 119 21.12 4.51 -9.89
N LYS A 120 22.21 4.89 -9.22
CA LYS A 120 23.18 3.95 -8.67
C LYS A 120 22.55 3.00 -7.65
N GLU A 121 21.82 3.53 -6.68
CA GLU A 121 21.12 2.72 -5.66
C GLU A 121 20.06 1.81 -6.29
N CYS A 122 19.37 2.28 -7.34
CA CYS A 122 18.44 1.46 -8.10
C CYS A 122 19.13 0.28 -8.76
N TRP A 123 20.27 0.51 -9.42
CA TRP A 123 21.06 -0.55 -10.04
C TRP A 123 21.63 -1.55 -9.03
N GLU A 124 22.13 -1.09 -7.89
CA GLU A 124 22.59 -1.96 -6.79
C GLU A 124 21.46 -2.87 -6.27
N ILE A 125 20.24 -2.35 -6.16
CA ILE A 125 19.06 -3.14 -5.77
C ILE A 125 18.72 -4.18 -6.84
N ILE A 126 18.77 -3.80 -8.12
CA ILE A 126 18.50 -4.71 -9.25
C ILE A 126 19.53 -5.84 -9.29
N GLU A 127 20.80 -5.51 -9.18
CA GLU A 127 21.89 -6.51 -9.16
C GLU A 127 21.76 -7.46 -7.96
N TYR A 128 21.47 -6.92 -6.77
CA TYR A 128 21.19 -7.72 -5.58
C TYR A 128 20.02 -8.67 -5.81
N THR A 129 18.94 -8.19 -6.42
CA THR A 129 17.73 -8.98 -6.72
C THR A 129 18.04 -10.13 -7.69
N ILE A 130 18.79 -9.86 -8.77
CA ILE A 130 19.18 -10.87 -9.75
C ILE A 130 20.04 -11.95 -9.08
N ASN A 131 21.02 -11.55 -8.26
CA ASN A 131 21.92 -12.48 -7.58
C ASN A 131 21.23 -13.33 -6.51
N LEU A 132 20.10 -12.87 -5.96
CA LEU A 132 19.29 -13.66 -5.02
C LEU A 132 18.39 -14.70 -5.72
N SER A 133 18.18 -14.54 -7.04
CA SER A 133 17.33 -15.42 -7.84
C SER A 133 18.10 -16.59 -8.50
N ASN A 134 19.41 -16.60 -8.35
CA ASN A 134 20.34 -17.64 -8.77
C ASN A 134 20.80 -18.47 -7.56
#